data_2583fb360ecdc5280a99dcec70351e3c
#
_entry.id   2583fb360ecdc5280a99dcec70351e3c
#
_cell.length_a   1.000
_cell.length_b   1.000
_cell.length_c   1.000
_cell.angle_alpha   90.00
_cell.angle_beta   90.00
_cell.angle_gamma   90.00
#
_symmetry.space_group_name_H-M   'P 1'
#
loop_
_entity.id
_entity.type
_entity.pdbx_description
1 polymer ?
#
loop_
_entity_poly.entity_id
_entity_poly.type
_entity_poly.pdbx_seq_one_letter_code
_entity_poly.pdbx_strand_id
1 'polypeptide(L)'
;LPYLQESRIEGIQLSTRPDYIDEHILQNLKTKGVTLIELGAQSLDDDILRRCGRGHTVADVENASRQIRSFGIDLGLQMMIGLPGDTKEKALHTASLIASYGASCTRIYPTLVVEGTALAEDYLAGRYTPLTLEEAVDWSKDLYAFFQSAGITVLRMGLHPTKDLREGEHLLAGPFHISFKELVLTALWHDRIAAQIAKEGRE
;
A
#
# COMPACT_ATOMS: atom_id res chain seq x y z
N LEU A 1 -13.91 22.41 -13.76
CA LEU A 1 -12.58 22.93 -13.40
C LEU A 1 -11.86 23.38 -14.67
N PRO A 2 -11.25 24.60 -14.73
CA PRO A 2 -10.66 25.14 -15.97
C PRO A 2 -9.65 24.19 -16.62
N TYR A 3 -8.74 23.61 -15.84
CA TYR A 3 -7.69 22.71 -16.35
C TYR A 3 -8.21 21.42 -17.03
N LEU A 4 -9.36 20.87 -16.59
CA LEU A 4 -10.02 19.74 -17.26
C LEU A 4 -10.69 20.20 -18.56
N GLN A 5 -11.33 21.38 -18.54
CA GLN A 5 -12.00 21.92 -19.72
C GLN A 5 -11.01 22.32 -20.82
N GLU A 6 -9.81 22.75 -20.44
CA GLU A 6 -8.71 23.10 -21.34
C GLU A 6 -7.86 21.87 -21.74
N SER A 7 -8.25 20.65 -21.33
CA SER A 7 -7.51 19.40 -21.57
C SER A 7 -6.05 19.44 -21.08
N ARG A 8 -5.77 20.23 -20.02
CA ARG A 8 -4.42 20.35 -19.43
C ARG A 8 -4.13 19.25 -18.42
N ILE A 9 -5.17 18.59 -17.93
CA ILE A 9 -5.11 17.37 -17.11
C ILE A 9 -6.19 16.40 -17.60
N GLU A 10 -5.93 15.11 -17.47
CA GLU A 10 -6.86 14.05 -17.92
C GLU A 10 -7.88 13.68 -16.84
N GLY A 11 -7.57 13.92 -15.58
CA GLY A 11 -8.44 13.60 -14.45
C GLY A 11 -7.87 14.07 -13.13
N ILE A 12 -8.60 13.80 -12.07
CA ILE A 12 -8.21 14.12 -10.70
C ILE A 12 -8.12 12.82 -9.92
N GLN A 13 -7.01 12.66 -9.21
CA GLN A 13 -6.80 11.59 -8.25
C GLN A 13 -6.87 12.15 -6.84
N LEU A 14 -7.50 11.41 -5.92
CA LEU A 14 -7.50 11.73 -4.50
C LEU A 14 -7.34 10.46 -3.66
N SER A 15 -6.91 10.65 -2.41
CA SER A 15 -6.84 9.57 -1.41
C SER A 15 -7.75 9.90 -0.24
N THR A 16 -8.43 8.87 0.30
CA THR A 16 -9.32 9.02 1.45
C THR A 16 -9.40 7.73 2.27
N ARG A 17 -10.20 7.76 3.34
CA ARG A 17 -10.51 6.59 4.17
C ARG A 17 -11.72 5.84 3.61
N PRO A 18 -11.79 4.51 3.79
CA PRO A 18 -12.94 3.71 3.33
C PRO A 18 -14.28 4.14 3.93
N ASP A 19 -14.27 4.49 5.24
CA ASP A 19 -15.44 4.90 6.00
C ASP A 19 -15.98 6.31 5.67
N TYR A 20 -15.32 7.02 4.73
CA TYR A 20 -15.76 8.35 4.25
C TYR A 20 -16.39 8.29 2.85
N ILE A 21 -16.65 7.10 2.33
CA ILE A 21 -17.27 6.91 1.02
C ILE A 21 -18.77 6.69 1.18
N ASP A 22 -19.54 7.53 0.50
CA ASP A 22 -20.97 7.37 0.30
C ASP A 22 -21.39 7.79 -1.11
N GLU A 23 -22.61 7.48 -1.48
CA GLU A 23 -23.15 7.75 -2.81
C GLU A 23 -23.20 9.24 -3.16
N HIS A 24 -23.54 10.10 -2.19
CA HIS A 24 -23.60 11.56 -2.39
C HIS A 24 -22.20 12.14 -2.65
N ILE A 25 -21.20 11.69 -1.89
CA ILE A 25 -19.80 12.08 -2.08
C ILE A 25 -19.31 11.63 -3.45
N LEU A 26 -19.57 10.37 -3.83
CA LEU A 26 -19.14 9.84 -5.14
C LEU A 26 -19.77 10.58 -6.30
N GLN A 27 -21.07 10.89 -6.22
CA GLN A 27 -21.74 11.70 -7.24
C GLN A 27 -21.09 13.08 -7.38
N ASN A 28 -20.77 13.74 -6.28
CA ASN A 28 -20.11 15.06 -6.28
C ASN A 28 -18.69 14.96 -6.87
N LEU A 29 -17.89 13.96 -6.46
CA LEU A 29 -16.54 13.77 -6.96
C LEU A 29 -16.53 13.49 -8.48
N LYS A 30 -17.44 12.66 -8.95
CA LYS A 30 -17.58 12.36 -10.38
C LYS A 30 -17.90 13.60 -11.20
N THR A 31 -18.84 14.44 -10.75
CA THR A 31 -19.18 15.70 -11.45
C THR A 31 -18.02 16.70 -11.49
N LYS A 32 -17.05 16.56 -10.58
CA LYS A 32 -15.83 17.37 -10.54
C LYS A 32 -14.66 16.78 -11.35
N GLY A 33 -14.88 15.66 -12.04
CA GLY A 33 -13.87 15.03 -12.89
C GLY A 33 -12.84 14.19 -12.12
N VAL A 34 -13.23 13.64 -10.95
CA VAL A 34 -12.41 12.64 -10.26
C VAL A 34 -12.46 11.34 -11.04
N THR A 35 -11.30 10.83 -11.42
CA THR A 35 -11.12 9.60 -12.21
C THR A 35 -10.55 8.45 -11.40
N LEU A 36 -9.84 8.71 -10.30
CA LEU A 36 -9.25 7.69 -9.44
C LEU A 36 -9.41 8.06 -7.96
N ILE A 37 -9.87 7.12 -7.16
CA ILE A 37 -9.91 7.23 -5.70
C ILE A 37 -9.02 6.14 -5.09
N GLU A 38 -8.00 6.54 -4.34
CA GLU A 38 -7.18 5.63 -3.54
C GLU A 38 -7.71 5.56 -2.11
N LEU A 39 -8.07 4.36 -1.65
CA LEU A 39 -8.47 4.12 -0.26
C LEU A 39 -7.28 3.67 0.59
N GLY A 40 -7.12 4.26 1.75
CA GLY A 40 -6.15 3.85 2.76
C GLY A 40 -6.59 2.58 3.49
N ALA A 41 -6.63 1.44 2.81
CA ALA A 41 -7.03 0.16 3.39
C ALA A 41 -6.06 -0.31 4.48
N GLN A 42 -4.78 -0.14 4.26
CA GLN A 42 -3.63 -0.52 5.10
C GLN A 42 -3.47 -2.04 5.23
N SER A 43 -4.49 -2.76 5.68
CA SER A 43 -4.61 -4.21 5.75
C SER A 43 -6.05 -4.63 5.44
N LEU A 44 -6.23 -5.88 5.03
CA LEU A 44 -7.54 -6.52 4.89
C LEU A 44 -7.66 -7.71 5.86
N ASP A 45 -7.20 -7.47 7.09
CA ASP A 45 -7.35 -8.33 8.27
C ASP A 45 -7.89 -7.47 9.42
N ASP A 46 -9.09 -7.78 9.91
CA ASP A 46 -9.77 -6.98 10.95
C ASP A 46 -9.04 -6.98 12.29
N ASP A 47 -8.25 -8.03 12.60
CA ASP A 47 -7.45 -8.04 13.82
C ASP A 47 -6.29 -7.03 13.73
N ILE A 48 -5.62 -6.96 12.58
CA ILE A 48 -4.57 -5.96 12.32
C ILE A 48 -5.17 -4.55 12.37
N LEU A 49 -6.29 -4.31 11.68
CA LEU A 49 -6.94 -3.00 11.65
C LEU A 49 -7.33 -2.52 13.06
N ARG A 50 -7.83 -3.43 13.90
CA ARG A 50 -8.19 -3.15 15.29
C ARG A 50 -6.96 -2.83 16.15
N ARG A 51 -5.90 -3.62 16.04
CA ARG A 51 -4.63 -3.39 16.76
C ARG A 51 -4.00 -2.05 16.39
N CYS A 52 -4.16 -1.62 15.15
CA CYS A 52 -3.65 -0.34 14.66
C CYS A 52 -4.59 0.85 14.92
N GLY A 53 -5.75 0.63 15.54
CA GLY A 53 -6.73 1.69 15.82
C GLY A 53 -7.27 2.36 14.57
N ARG A 54 -7.38 1.63 13.43
CA ARG A 54 -7.74 2.25 12.13
C ARG A 54 -9.16 2.79 12.09
N GLY A 55 -10.10 2.24 12.87
CA GLY A 55 -11.48 2.71 12.98
C GLY A 55 -12.38 2.34 11.80
N HIS A 56 -11.85 1.58 10.81
CA HIS A 56 -12.64 0.96 9.75
C HIS A 56 -12.37 -0.55 9.71
N THR A 57 -13.23 -1.29 9.04
CA THR A 57 -13.19 -2.75 8.89
C THR A 57 -12.89 -3.17 7.46
N VAL A 58 -12.59 -4.45 7.25
CA VAL A 58 -12.49 -5.05 5.91
C VAL A 58 -13.78 -4.88 5.13
N ALA A 59 -14.95 -5.02 5.80
CA ALA A 59 -16.26 -4.82 5.18
C ALA A 59 -16.47 -3.37 4.68
N ASP A 60 -15.95 -2.36 5.40
CA ASP A 60 -15.99 -0.97 4.95
C ASP A 60 -15.16 -0.76 3.68
N VAL A 61 -13.97 -1.38 3.61
CA VAL A 61 -13.12 -1.32 2.41
C VAL A 61 -13.82 -1.99 1.22
N GLU A 62 -14.40 -3.18 1.41
CA GLU A 62 -15.13 -3.90 0.37
C GLU A 62 -16.32 -3.08 -0.15
N ASN A 63 -17.12 -2.54 0.77
CA ASN A 63 -18.29 -1.74 0.42
C ASN A 63 -17.90 -0.46 -0.34
N ALA A 64 -16.91 0.29 0.15
CA ALA A 64 -16.40 1.48 -0.50
C ALA A 64 -15.83 1.17 -1.89
N SER A 65 -15.08 0.07 -2.04
CA SER A 65 -14.51 -0.39 -3.31
C SER A 65 -15.61 -0.67 -4.34
N ARG A 66 -16.66 -1.37 -3.94
CA ARG A 66 -17.82 -1.65 -4.80
C ARG A 66 -18.55 -0.38 -5.22
N GLN A 67 -18.76 0.55 -4.28
CA GLN A 67 -19.42 1.83 -4.57
C GLN A 67 -18.59 2.68 -5.55
N ILE A 68 -17.29 2.88 -5.32
CA ILE A 68 -16.41 3.65 -6.21
C ILE A 68 -16.49 3.11 -7.64
N ARG A 69 -16.36 1.79 -7.80
CA ARG A 69 -16.41 1.15 -9.12
C ARG A 69 -17.78 1.25 -9.79
N SER A 70 -18.87 1.20 -9.03
CA SER A 70 -20.23 1.36 -9.59
C SER A 70 -20.48 2.75 -10.17
N PHE A 71 -19.74 3.76 -9.72
CA PHE A 71 -19.74 5.11 -10.28
C PHE A 71 -18.83 5.25 -11.51
N GLY A 72 -18.11 4.19 -11.92
CA GLY A 72 -17.15 4.23 -13.02
C GLY A 72 -15.93 5.10 -12.69
N ILE A 73 -15.54 5.15 -11.43
CA ILE A 73 -14.30 5.76 -10.94
C ILE A 73 -13.30 4.63 -10.69
N ASP A 74 -12.06 4.80 -11.09
CA ASP A 74 -11.00 3.83 -10.86
C ASP A 74 -10.69 3.73 -9.37
N LEU A 75 -10.38 2.50 -8.93
CA LEU A 75 -10.08 2.18 -7.54
C LEU A 75 -8.58 1.94 -7.36
N GLY A 76 -7.99 2.64 -6.41
CA GLY A 76 -6.69 2.31 -5.83
C GLY A 76 -6.85 1.86 -4.38
N LEU A 77 -6.06 0.87 -3.94
CA LEU A 77 -6.04 0.42 -2.55
C LEU A 77 -4.61 0.47 -2.01
N GLN A 78 -4.36 1.32 -1.01
CA GLN A 78 -3.05 1.42 -0.37
C GLN A 78 -2.94 0.38 0.73
N MET A 79 -1.82 -0.35 0.78
CA MET A 79 -1.52 -1.31 1.84
C MET A 79 -0.24 -0.97 2.58
N MET A 80 -0.16 -1.43 3.81
CA MET A 80 1.05 -1.41 4.63
C MET A 80 1.50 -2.84 4.94
N ILE A 81 2.79 -3.01 5.21
CA ILE A 81 3.39 -4.26 5.67
C ILE A 81 4.09 -4.05 7.00
N GLY A 82 4.14 -5.11 7.82
CA GLY A 82 4.78 -5.08 9.13
C GLY A 82 3.99 -4.31 10.18
N LEU A 83 2.67 -4.17 10.04
CA LEU A 83 1.79 -3.64 11.08
C LEU A 83 1.76 -4.56 12.31
N PRO A 84 1.36 -4.08 13.51
CA PRO A 84 1.19 -4.93 14.68
C PRO A 84 0.32 -6.16 14.42
N GLY A 85 0.92 -7.35 14.54
CA GLY A 85 0.25 -8.63 14.26
C GLY A 85 0.20 -9.06 12.79
N ASP A 86 0.92 -8.34 11.93
CA ASP A 86 1.05 -8.70 10.51
C ASP A 86 2.05 -9.84 10.31
N THR A 87 1.86 -10.60 9.23
CA THR A 87 2.78 -11.62 8.72
C THR A 87 2.81 -11.55 7.21
N LYS A 88 3.83 -12.17 6.59
CA LYS A 88 3.95 -12.22 5.13
C LYS A 88 2.72 -12.84 4.47
N GLU A 89 2.17 -13.90 5.07
CA GLU A 89 0.96 -14.59 4.59
C GLU A 89 -0.27 -13.67 4.65
N LYS A 90 -0.43 -12.89 5.73
CA LYS A 90 -1.52 -11.92 5.87
C LYS A 90 -1.38 -10.77 4.88
N ALA A 91 -0.15 -10.29 4.64
CA ALA A 91 0.13 -9.29 3.62
C ALA A 91 -0.20 -9.79 2.21
N LEU A 92 0.16 -11.04 1.88
CA LEU A 92 -0.20 -11.68 0.61
C LEU A 92 -1.71 -11.91 0.50
N HIS A 93 -2.38 -12.29 1.59
CA HIS A 93 -3.85 -12.38 1.63
C HIS A 93 -4.49 -11.01 1.37
N THR A 94 -4.00 -9.96 2.02
CA THR A 94 -4.42 -8.58 1.74
C THR A 94 -4.27 -8.23 0.26
N ALA A 95 -3.13 -8.57 -0.36
CA ALA A 95 -2.92 -8.33 -1.79
C ALA A 95 -3.93 -9.10 -2.68
N SER A 96 -4.27 -10.34 -2.32
CA SER A 96 -5.27 -11.13 -3.05
C SER A 96 -6.66 -10.50 -2.97
N LEU A 97 -7.05 -9.96 -1.82
CA LEU A 97 -8.31 -9.25 -1.65
C LEU A 97 -8.32 -7.91 -2.40
N ILE A 98 -7.20 -7.15 -2.41
CA ILE A 98 -7.04 -5.95 -3.23
C ILE A 98 -7.33 -6.25 -4.71
N ALA A 99 -6.78 -7.36 -5.22
CA ALA A 99 -7.04 -7.80 -6.58
C ALA A 99 -8.51 -8.19 -6.80
N SER A 100 -9.11 -8.93 -5.87
CA SER A 100 -10.51 -9.38 -5.97
C SER A 100 -11.51 -8.22 -5.91
N TYR A 101 -11.19 -7.13 -5.20
CA TYR A 101 -12.00 -5.91 -5.15
C TYR A 101 -11.88 -5.07 -6.43
N GLY A 102 -10.99 -5.46 -7.35
CA GLY A 102 -10.84 -4.84 -8.67
C GLY A 102 -10.10 -3.52 -8.64
N ALA A 103 -9.11 -3.39 -7.76
CA ALA A 103 -8.21 -2.25 -7.76
C ALA A 103 -7.37 -2.23 -9.05
N SER A 104 -7.24 -1.07 -9.68
CA SER A 104 -6.36 -0.84 -10.83
C SER A 104 -4.92 -0.52 -10.40
N CYS A 105 -4.76 0.00 -9.19
CA CYS A 105 -3.45 0.35 -8.66
C CYS A 105 -3.38 0.16 -7.13
N THR A 106 -2.14 0.11 -6.64
CA THR A 106 -1.83 -0.03 -5.22
C THR A 106 -0.56 0.74 -4.85
N ARG A 107 -0.33 0.89 -3.55
CA ARG A 107 0.94 1.31 -2.95
C ARG A 107 1.30 0.36 -1.83
N ILE A 108 2.58 0.07 -1.66
CA ILE A 108 3.11 -0.79 -0.60
C ILE A 108 3.98 0.06 0.32
N TYR A 109 3.54 0.24 1.55
CA TYR A 109 4.24 1.05 2.54
C TYR A 109 4.75 0.19 3.71
N PRO A 110 6.06 0.06 3.90
CA PRO A 110 6.61 -0.51 5.13
C PRO A 110 6.25 0.36 6.34
N THR A 111 5.95 -0.30 7.46
CA THR A 111 5.63 0.37 8.72
C THR A 111 6.90 0.92 9.36
N LEU A 112 6.89 2.20 9.73
CA LEU A 112 7.95 2.88 10.47
C LEU A 112 7.48 3.24 11.87
N VAL A 113 8.40 3.19 12.81
CA VAL A 113 8.18 3.64 14.20
C VAL A 113 8.65 5.09 14.31
N VAL A 114 7.68 5.99 14.43
CA VAL A 114 7.94 7.44 14.51
C VAL A 114 7.67 7.92 15.95
N GLU A 115 8.57 8.73 16.47
CA GLU A 115 8.48 9.33 17.81
C GLU A 115 7.11 10.03 18.03
N GLY A 116 6.60 9.96 19.26
CA GLY A 116 5.32 10.58 19.63
C GLY A 116 4.07 9.84 19.13
N THR A 117 4.22 8.62 18.59
CA THR A 117 3.10 7.76 18.18
C THR A 117 2.83 6.63 19.17
N ALA A 118 1.61 6.12 19.22
CA ALA A 118 1.28 4.93 20.02
C ALA A 118 2.13 3.71 19.64
N LEU A 119 2.51 3.58 18.36
CA LEU A 119 3.40 2.52 17.92
C LEU A 119 4.81 2.66 18.49
N ALA A 120 5.29 3.90 18.69
CA ALA A 120 6.57 4.17 19.36
C ALA A 120 6.54 3.74 20.83
N GLU A 121 5.42 3.95 21.52
CA GLU A 121 5.24 3.48 22.90
C GLU A 121 5.26 1.95 22.97
N ASP A 122 4.61 1.26 22.04
CA ASP A 122 4.64 -0.19 21.97
C ASP A 122 6.02 -0.74 21.64
N TYR A 123 6.76 -0.08 20.75
CA TYR A 123 8.14 -0.44 20.40
C TYR A 123 9.07 -0.28 21.63
N LEU A 124 9.04 0.87 22.30
CA LEU A 124 9.87 1.14 23.48
C LEU A 124 9.54 0.21 24.65
N ALA A 125 8.28 -0.22 24.76
CA ALA A 125 7.85 -1.20 25.76
C ALA A 125 8.09 -2.67 25.36
N GLY A 126 8.70 -2.94 24.21
CA GLY A 126 8.96 -4.30 23.70
C GLY A 126 7.72 -5.08 23.27
N ARG A 127 6.59 -4.40 23.04
CA ARG A 127 5.34 -5.03 22.57
C ARG A 127 5.23 -5.10 21.05
N TYR A 128 6.07 -4.36 20.34
CA TYR A 128 6.13 -4.35 18.87
C TYR A 128 7.59 -4.41 18.40
N THR A 129 7.83 -5.21 17.37
CA THR A 129 9.12 -5.28 16.67
C THR A 129 8.86 -4.97 15.20
N PRO A 130 9.46 -3.91 14.63
CA PRO A 130 9.33 -3.60 13.21
C PRO A 130 10.09 -4.62 12.37
N LEU A 131 9.69 -4.76 11.10
CA LEU A 131 10.48 -5.51 10.12
C LEU A 131 11.88 -4.92 9.97
N THR A 132 12.85 -5.77 9.72
CA THR A 132 14.16 -5.36 9.21
C THR A 132 14.04 -4.88 7.76
N LEU A 133 15.08 -4.24 7.25
CA LEU A 133 15.10 -3.82 5.83
C LEU A 133 15.02 -5.03 4.89
N GLU A 134 15.75 -6.10 5.21
CA GLU A 134 15.77 -7.34 4.45
C GLU A 134 14.39 -8.01 4.40
N GLU A 135 13.72 -8.12 5.54
CA GLU A 135 12.37 -8.70 5.62
C GLU A 135 11.37 -7.86 4.83
N ALA A 136 11.40 -6.53 4.95
CA ALA A 136 10.50 -5.65 4.22
C ALA A 136 10.75 -5.71 2.70
N VAL A 137 12.00 -5.84 2.26
CA VAL A 137 12.35 -6.04 0.85
C VAL A 137 11.82 -7.38 0.36
N ASP A 138 11.99 -8.46 1.13
CA ASP A 138 11.53 -9.79 0.77
C ASP A 138 10.00 -9.87 0.66
N TRP A 139 9.26 -9.30 1.62
CA TRP A 139 7.80 -9.23 1.54
C TRP A 139 7.34 -8.40 0.34
N SER A 140 7.92 -7.20 0.18
CA SER A 140 7.56 -6.30 -0.92
C SER A 140 7.87 -6.87 -2.29
N LYS A 141 8.92 -7.68 -2.43
CA LYS A 141 9.29 -8.39 -3.66
C LYS A 141 8.17 -9.34 -4.10
N ASP A 142 7.67 -10.16 -3.18
CA ASP A 142 6.62 -11.13 -3.48
C ASP A 142 5.27 -10.45 -3.74
N LEU A 143 4.94 -9.40 -2.98
CA LEU A 143 3.77 -8.58 -3.22
C LEU A 143 3.82 -7.89 -4.59
N TYR A 144 4.97 -7.34 -4.96
CA TYR A 144 5.15 -6.71 -6.27
C TYR A 144 5.01 -7.70 -7.41
N ALA A 145 5.60 -8.89 -7.28
CA ALA A 145 5.45 -9.97 -8.26
C ALA A 145 3.98 -10.40 -8.42
N PHE A 146 3.26 -10.53 -7.30
CA PHE A 146 1.84 -10.83 -7.30
C PHE A 146 1.03 -9.75 -8.04
N PHE A 147 1.19 -8.47 -7.69
CA PHE A 147 0.45 -7.37 -8.33
C PHE A 147 0.78 -7.24 -9.82
N GLN A 148 2.04 -7.46 -10.22
CA GLN A 148 2.39 -7.52 -11.65
C GLN A 148 1.62 -8.63 -12.38
N SER A 149 1.55 -9.83 -11.80
CA SER A 149 0.82 -10.96 -12.41
C SER A 149 -0.69 -10.74 -12.47
N ALA A 150 -1.23 -9.97 -11.51
CA ALA A 150 -2.65 -9.59 -11.46
C ALA A 150 -3.00 -8.37 -12.35
N GLY A 151 -2.02 -7.77 -13.04
CA GLY A 151 -2.24 -6.57 -13.87
C GLY A 151 -2.49 -5.28 -13.08
N ILE A 152 -2.11 -5.25 -11.79
CA ILE A 152 -2.30 -4.10 -10.89
C ILE A 152 -1.03 -3.25 -10.87
N THR A 153 -1.17 -1.96 -11.12
CA THR A 153 -0.05 -1.03 -11.13
C THR A 153 0.38 -0.70 -9.70
N VAL A 154 1.63 -0.99 -9.35
CA VAL A 154 2.21 -0.54 -8.07
C VAL A 154 2.77 0.87 -8.26
N LEU A 155 2.00 1.89 -7.85
CA LEU A 155 2.35 3.30 -7.99
C LEU A 155 3.59 3.68 -7.17
N ARG A 156 3.72 3.08 -5.98
CA ARG A 156 4.83 3.36 -5.06
C ARG A 156 5.14 2.16 -4.17
N MET A 157 6.42 1.96 -3.91
CA MET A 157 6.94 1.12 -2.84
C MET A 157 7.87 1.95 -1.96
N GLY A 158 7.69 1.86 -0.64
CA GLY A 158 8.41 2.67 0.34
C GLY A 158 7.87 4.09 0.49
N LEU A 159 8.26 4.75 1.58
CA LEU A 159 7.80 6.09 1.92
C LEU A 159 8.54 7.16 1.11
N HIS A 160 7.87 8.31 0.94
CA HIS A 160 8.54 9.46 0.34
C HIS A 160 9.62 9.98 1.31
N PRO A 161 10.87 10.14 0.83
CA PRO A 161 11.97 10.60 1.68
C PRO A 161 11.82 12.10 1.97
N THR A 162 11.03 12.45 3.00
CA THR A 162 10.98 13.82 3.54
C THR A 162 12.33 14.19 4.14
N LYS A 163 12.57 15.47 4.40
CA LYS A 163 13.81 15.92 5.02
C LYS A 163 14.04 15.20 6.36
N ASP A 164 13.03 15.18 7.21
CA ASP A 164 13.07 14.59 8.55
C ASP A 164 13.40 13.09 8.53
N LEU A 165 12.78 12.34 7.60
CA LEU A 165 13.08 10.92 7.42
C LEU A 165 14.50 10.65 6.90
N ARG A 166 15.04 11.55 6.05
CA ARG A 166 16.43 11.43 5.56
C ARG A 166 17.47 11.74 6.62
N GLU A 167 17.19 12.71 7.48
CA GLU A 167 18.05 13.13 8.57
C GLU A 167 17.91 12.22 9.81
N GLY A 168 16.95 11.28 9.79
CA GLY A 168 16.66 10.37 10.89
C GLY A 168 15.98 11.04 12.07
N GLU A 169 15.51 12.27 11.89
CA GLU A 169 14.76 12.98 12.92
C GLU A 169 13.43 12.26 13.17
N HIS A 170 13.14 11.99 14.45
CA HIS A 170 11.93 11.31 14.92
C HIS A 170 11.72 9.87 14.43
N LEU A 171 12.63 9.27 13.63
CA LEU A 171 12.55 7.88 13.24
C LEU A 171 13.25 6.99 14.28
N LEU A 172 12.49 6.22 15.05
CA LEU A 172 13.02 5.34 16.08
C LEU A 172 13.45 3.97 15.54
N ALA A 173 12.68 3.41 14.60
CA ALA A 173 12.96 2.10 14.03
C ALA A 173 12.12 1.84 12.75
N GLY A 174 12.47 0.77 12.02
CA GLY A 174 11.76 0.31 10.85
C GLY A 174 12.56 0.39 9.56
N PRO A 175 12.08 -0.21 8.47
CA PRO A 175 12.84 -0.45 7.24
C PRO A 175 12.83 0.77 6.31
N PHE A 176 13.26 1.93 6.79
CA PHE A 176 13.39 3.11 5.93
C PHE A 176 14.65 3.02 5.07
N HIS A 177 14.48 3.18 3.76
CA HIS A 177 15.58 3.34 2.82
C HIS A 177 15.16 4.28 1.68
N ILE A 178 16.04 5.22 1.30
CA ILE A 178 15.74 6.22 0.27
C ILE A 178 15.45 5.59 -1.10
N SER A 179 16.11 4.48 -1.39
CA SER A 179 15.97 3.69 -2.62
C SER A 179 15.27 2.35 -2.34
N PHE A 180 14.23 2.34 -1.50
CA PHE A 180 13.55 1.10 -1.12
C PHE A 180 13.02 0.32 -2.33
N LYS A 181 12.41 1.02 -3.29
CA LYS A 181 11.90 0.41 -4.53
C LYS A 181 13.00 -0.28 -5.33
N GLU A 182 14.16 0.36 -5.45
CA GLU A 182 15.31 -0.17 -6.17
C GLU A 182 15.84 -1.45 -5.51
N LEU A 183 15.88 -1.50 -4.17
CA LEU A 183 16.25 -2.72 -3.44
C LEU A 183 15.29 -3.86 -3.73
N VAL A 184 13.98 -3.61 -3.69
CA VAL A 184 12.94 -4.61 -4.00
C VAL A 184 13.08 -5.12 -5.44
N LEU A 185 13.27 -4.21 -6.41
CA LEU A 185 13.43 -4.60 -7.82
C LEU A 185 14.73 -5.37 -8.04
N THR A 186 15.81 -5.00 -7.40
CA THR A 186 17.09 -5.73 -7.45
C THR A 186 16.95 -7.14 -6.92
N ALA A 187 16.30 -7.32 -5.78
CA ALA A 187 16.03 -8.64 -5.21
C ALA A 187 15.17 -9.50 -6.14
N LEU A 188 14.12 -8.91 -6.74
CA LEU A 188 13.25 -9.61 -7.70
C LEU A 188 14.02 -10.08 -8.94
N TRP A 189 14.86 -9.21 -9.52
CA TRP A 189 15.65 -9.55 -10.69
C TRP A 189 16.74 -10.58 -10.38
N HIS A 190 17.38 -10.48 -9.23
CA HIS A 190 18.32 -11.48 -8.75
C HIS A 190 17.68 -12.89 -8.74
N ASP A 191 16.50 -13.02 -8.13
CA ASP A 191 15.80 -14.30 -8.04
C ASP A 191 15.40 -14.83 -9.43
N ARG A 192 14.92 -13.96 -10.33
CA ARG A 192 14.53 -14.33 -11.70
C ARG A 192 15.75 -14.82 -12.50
N ILE A 193 16.87 -14.12 -12.41
CA ILE A 193 18.12 -14.48 -13.11
C ILE A 193 18.66 -15.80 -12.54
N ALA A 194 18.70 -15.95 -11.22
CA ALA A 194 19.15 -17.19 -10.58
C ALA A 194 18.28 -18.39 -11.00
N ALA A 195 16.96 -18.21 -11.04
CA ALA A 195 16.05 -19.26 -11.50
C ALA A 195 16.26 -19.62 -12.99
N GLN A 196 16.53 -18.64 -13.85
CA GLN A 196 16.80 -18.89 -15.27
C GLN A 196 18.11 -19.65 -15.48
N ILE A 197 19.20 -19.24 -14.80
CA ILE A 197 20.49 -19.94 -14.82
C ILE A 197 20.35 -21.39 -14.35
N ALA A 198 19.60 -21.60 -13.25
CA ALA A 198 19.37 -22.93 -12.71
C ALA A 198 18.55 -23.83 -13.68
N LYS A 199 17.71 -23.24 -14.51
CA LYS A 199 16.94 -23.96 -15.53
C LYS A 199 17.81 -24.33 -16.73
N GLU A 200 18.61 -23.41 -17.23
CA GLU A 200 19.51 -23.61 -18.38
C GLU A 200 20.70 -24.54 -18.05
N GLY A 201 21.21 -24.52 -16.82
CA GLY A 201 22.30 -25.41 -16.38
C GLY A 201 21.89 -26.87 -16.14
N ARG A 202 20.62 -27.24 -16.40
CA ARG A 202 20.11 -28.64 -16.35
C ARG A 202 19.85 -29.23 -17.71
N GLU A 203 20.07 -28.49 -18.78
CA GLU A 203 20.09 -28.95 -20.18
C GLU A 203 21.54 -29.28 -20.60
#